data_b5a47db4af0f6e068a1afe8cfa2ecf9c
#
_entry.id   b5a47db4af0f6e068a1afe8cfa2ecf9c
#
_cell.length_a   1.000
_cell.length_b   1.000
_cell.length_c   1.000
_cell.angle_alpha   90.00
_cell.angle_beta   90.00
_cell.angle_gamma   90.00
#
_symmetry.space_group_name_H-M   'P 1'
#
loop_
_entity.id
_entity.type
_entity.pdbx_description
1 polymer ?
#
loop_
_entity_poly.entity_id
_entity_poly.type
_entity_poly.pdbx_seq_one_letter_code
_entity_poly.pdbx_strand_id
1 'polypeptide(L)'
;MNAMRIAQKMTILVTLVLLAGPGQADESKYELGLRGNVLLGDGVPSNDILGAGVIGRYSLDNGWFIGAGLDAYEYDFERPWRIVDLRQDPNVDVIDAAADSSVLSGSFGRLYSETDHGFDWFWTLGVGFASPDVEDVAGPTDTGGTFDLMFDVGDEIHLMASLGTTYNFSASWSASFAARIEHHFMDVLITDRISGNTAKIDSQSPIGASLSLNFRF
;
A
#
# COMPACT_ATOMS: atom_id res chain seq x y z
N MET A 1 -2.60 -17.33 -7.65
CA MET A 1 -3.67 -17.13 -8.68
C MET A 1 -4.07 -15.65 -8.82
N ASN A 2 -3.49 -14.74 -8.08
CA ASN A 2 -3.89 -13.33 -7.97
C ASN A 2 -3.16 -12.35 -8.92
N ALA A 3 -1.93 -12.64 -9.35
CA ALA A 3 -1.18 -11.80 -10.30
C ALA A 3 -1.95 -11.48 -11.60
N MET A 4 -2.79 -12.42 -12.05
CA MET A 4 -3.62 -12.23 -13.25
C MET A 4 -4.78 -11.26 -13.02
N ARG A 5 -5.34 -11.18 -11.80
CA ARG A 5 -6.39 -10.20 -11.44
C ARG A 5 -5.83 -8.79 -11.29
N ILE A 6 -4.64 -8.67 -10.72
CA ILE A 6 -3.92 -7.37 -10.62
C ILE A 6 -3.57 -6.88 -12.01
N ALA A 7 -3.01 -7.74 -12.88
CA ALA A 7 -2.72 -7.40 -14.27
C ALA A 7 -3.97 -6.97 -15.05
N GLN A 8 -5.11 -7.63 -14.85
CA GLN A 8 -6.38 -7.24 -15.50
C GLN A 8 -6.89 -5.88 -15.00
N LYS A 9 -6.85 -5.62 -13.70
CA LYS A 9 -7.24 -4.32 -13.12
C LYS A 9 -6.31 -3.20 -13.61
N MET A 10 -4.98 -3.46 -13.68
CA MET A 10 -4.00 -2.50 -14.22
C MET A 10 -4.20 -2.24 -15.71
N THR A 11 -4.54 -3.25 -16.52
CA THR A 11 -4.77 -3.08 -17.97
C THR A 11 -5.97 -2.16 -18.25
N ILE A 12 -7.06 -2.30 -17.52
CA ILE A 12 -8.25 -1.43 -17.66
C ILE A 12 -7.89 0.01 -17.30
N LEU A 13 -7.05 0.20 -16.31
CA LEU A 13 -6.64 1.50 -15.80
C LEU A 13 -5.68 2.23 -16.75
N VAL A 14 -4.69 1.51 -17.28
CA VAL A 14 -3.76 2.05 -18.30
C VAL A 14 -4.53 2.44 -19.56
N THR A 15 -5.57 1.69 -19.95
CA THR A 15 -6.40 2.02 -21.11
C THR A 15 -7.21 3.31 -20.88
N LEU A 16 -7.69 3.55 -19.68
CA LEU A 16 -8.39 4.80 -19.32
C LEU A 16 -7.46 6.01 -19.36
N VAL A 17 -6.21 5.87 -18.93
CA VAL A 17 -5.18 6.92 -18.99
C VAL A 17 -4.79 7.26 -20.43
N LEU A 18 -4.70 6.25 -21.31
CA LEU A 18 -4.34 6.44 -22.72
C LEU A 18 -5.49 7.03 -23.56
N LEU A 19 -6.74 6.94 -23.11
CA LEU A 19 -7.91 7.55 -23.75
C LEU A 19 -8.10 9.03 -23.41
N ALA A 20 -7.43 9.54 -22.37
CA ALA A 20 -7.33 10.96 -22.10
C ALA A 20 -6.34 11.58 -23.11
N GLY A 21 -6.86 11.97 -24.28
CA GLY A 21 -6.05 12.55 -25.36
C GLY A 21 -5.32 13.82 -24.93
N PRO A 22 -4.27 14.26 -25.68
CA PRO A 22 -3.50 15.44 -25.35
C PRO A 22 -4.37 16.71 -25.50
N GLY A 23 -4.98 17.12 -24.41
CA GLY A 23 -5.55 18.45 -24.28
C GLY A 23 -4.43 19.50 -24.21
N GLN A 24 -4.63 20.69 -24.77
CA GLN A 24 -3.65 21.77 -24.73
C GLN A 24 -3.29 22.10 -23.28
N ALA A 25 -2.00 21.90 -22.96
CA ALA A 25 -1.43 22.06 -21.62
C ALA A 25 -1.12 23.53 -21.33
N ASP A 26 -2.14 24.37 -21.21
CA ASP A 26 -1.99 25.68 -20.60
C ASP A 26 -2.69 25.64 -19.24
N GLU A 27 -1.90 25.61 -18.14
CA GLU A 27 -2.34 25.49 -16.74
C GLU A 27 -3.16 24.22 -16.40
N SER A 28 -2.68 23.05 -16.79
CA SER A 28 -3.36 21.81 -16.39
C SER A 28 -3.33 21.61 -14.87
N LYS A 29 -4.49 21.70 -14.25
CA LYS A 29 -4.68 21.51 -12.81
C LYS A 29 -4.80 20.04 -12.41
N TYR A 30 -4.93 19.16 -13.38
CA TYR A 30 -5.15 17.72 -13.14
C TYR A 30 -3.91 16.93 -13.50
N GLU A 31 -3.57 16.00 -12.63
CA GLU A 31 -2.50 15.04 -12.82
C GLU A 31 -3.03 13.62 -12.52
N LEU A 32 -2.70 12.67 -13.37
CA LEU A 32 -2.99 11.26 -13.16
C LEU A 32 -1.69 10.46 -13.25
N GLY A 33 -1.45 9.56 -12.29
CA GLY A 33 -0.21 8.81 -12.22
C GLY A 33 -0.41 7.32 -11.93
N LEU A 34 0.56 6.53 -12.39
CA LEU A 34 0.77 5.16 -11.95
C LEU A 34 1.81 5.17 -10.84
N ARG A 35 1.57 4.41 -9.77
CA ARG A 35 2.41 4.38 -8.59
C ARG A 35 2.80 2.95 -8.23
N GLY A 36 4.07 2.73 -7.90
CA GLY A 36 4.55 1.56 -7.20
C GLY A 36 4.97 1.94 -5.78
N ASN A 37 4.69 1.08 -4.81
CA ASN A 37 5.01 1.26 -3.39
C ASN A 37 5.81 0.06 -2.89
N VAL A 38 6.82 0.33 -2.08
CA VAL A 38 7.54 -0.66 -1.28
C VAL A 38 7.56 -0.15 0.14
N LEU A 39 6.91 -0.86 1.05
CA LEU A 39 6.87 -0.52 2.46
C LEU A 39 7.51 -1.66 3.24
N LEU A 40 8.33 -1.31 4.22
CA LEU A 40 8.97 -2.24 5.14
C LEU A 40 8.17 -2.22 6.44
N GLY A 41 7.60 -3.34 6.81
CA GLY A 41 6.92 -3.52 8.08
C GLY A 41 7.89 -3.48 9.25
N ASP A 42 7.37 -3.38 10.45
CA ASP A 42 8.13 -3.41 11.71
C ASP A 42 8.38 -4.85 12.22
N GLY A 43 8.20 -5.84 11.34
CA GLY A 43 8.50 -7.25 11.58
C GLY A 43 7.36 -8.08 12.19
N VAL A 44 6.22 -7.48 12.52
CA VAL A 44 4.98 -8.18 12.91
C VAL A 44 3.79 -7.27 12.61
N PRO A 45 2.82 -7.66 11.81
CA PRO A 45 2.61 -8.97 11.20
C PRO A 45 3.33 -9.18 9.87
N SER A 46 3.91 -8.16 9.26
CA SER A 46 4.47 -8.22 7.90
C SER A 46 5.85 -7.54 7.84
N ASN A 47 6.78 -8.11 7.07
CA ASN A 47 8.08 -7.48 6.83
C ASN A 47 8.03 -6.54 5.62
N ASP A 48 7.55 -7.02 4.48
CA ASP A 48 7.56 -6.29 3.23
C ASP A 48 6.15 -6.20 2.65
N ILE A 49 5.75 -5.00 2.26
CA ILE A 49 4.47 -4.73 1.60
C ILE A 49 4.78 -4.17 0.22
N LEU A 50 4.37 -4.89 -0.81
CA LEU A 50 4.48 -4.43 -2.19
C LEU A 50 3.12 -3.93 -2.67
N GLY A 51 3.13 -2.78 -3.35
CA GLY A 51 1.90 -2.20 -3.85
C GLY A 51 2.05 -1.54 -5.20
N ALA A 52 0.96 -1.51 -5.94
CA ALA A 52 0.83 -0.75 -7.16
C ALA A 52 -0.55 -0.11 -7.24
N GLY A 53 -0.62 1.08 -7.83
CA GLY A 53 -1.89 1.78 -7.91
C GLY A 53 -1.90 2.96 -8.84
N VAL A 54 -2.99 3.69 -8.75
CA VAL A 54 -3.19 4.96 -9.45
C VAL A 54 -3.38 6.06 -8.45
N ILE A 55 -2.89 7.23 -8.83
CA ILE A 55 -3.07 8.46 -8.08
C ILE A 55 -3.58 9.55 -9.02
N GLY A 56 -4.62 10.25 -8.59
CA GLY A 56 -5.07 11.49 -9.20
C GLY A 56 -4.75 12.66 -8.29
N ARG A 57 -4.31 13.79 -8.86
CA ARG A 57 -4.09 15.04 -8.13
C ARG A 57 -4.80 16.18 -8.81
N TYR A 58 -5.31 17.10 -7.99
CA TYR A 58 -5.84 18.38 -8.43
C TYR A 58 -5.03 19.51 -7.78
N SER A 59 -4.38 20.31 -8.60
CA SER A 59 -3.56 21.44 -8.16
C SER A 59 -4.45 22.63 -7.79
N LEU A 60 -4.25 23.12 -6.57
CA LEU A 60 -4.84 24.35 -6.06
C LEU A 60 -3.83 25.50 -6.26
N ASP A 61 -4.28 26.72 -5.96
CA ASP A 61 -3.40 27.87 -6.03
C ASP A 61 -2.29 27.81 -4.96
N ASN A 62 -1.17 28.48 -5.19
CA ASN A 62 -0.02 28.57 -4.27
C ASN A 62 0.68 27.22 -3.97
N GLY A 63 0.66 26.29 -4.90
CA GLY A 63 1.35 25.01 -4.81
C GLY A 63 0.65 23.96 -3.94
N TRP A 64 -0.52 24.24 -3.41
CA TRP A 64 -1.33 23.25 -2.71
C TRP A 64 -1.97 22.28 -3.69
N PHE A 65 -2.22 21.06 -3.25
CA PHE A 65 -2.97 20.07 -4.03
C PHE A 65 -3.77 19.13 -3.13
N ILE A 66 -4.82 18.57 -3.70
CA ILE A 66 -5.55 17.44 -3.14
C ILE A 66 -5.36 16.24 -4.06
N GLY A 67 -5.38 15.05 -3.50
CA GLY A 67 -5.21 13.82 -4.25
C GLY A 67 -6.14 12.72 -3.78
N ALA A 68 -6.37 11.78 -4.69
CA ALA A 68 -7.03 10.52 -4.39
C ALA A 68 -6.22 9.38 -5.02
N GLY A 69 -6.22 8.22 -4.39
CA GLY A 69 -5.48 7.06 -4.88
C GLY A 69 -6.26 5.78 -4.65
N LEU A 70 -6.00 4.82 -5.54
CA LEU A 70 -6.44 3.44 -5.38
C LEU A 70 -5.20 2.56 -5.56
N ASP A 71 -4.82 1.84 -4.51
CA ASP A 71 -3.67 0.95 -4.50
C ASP A 71 -4.13 -0.49 -4.23
N ALA A 72 -3.42 -1.44 -4.80
CA ALA A 72 -3.48 -2.85 -4.43
C ALA A 72 -2.16 -3.19 -3.75
N TYR A 73 -2.22 -3.81 -2.60
CA TYR A 73 -1.07 -4.28 -1.83
C TYR A 73 -1.09 -5.80 -1.73
N GLU A 74 0.10 -6.38 -1.73
CA GLU A 74 0.37 -7.78 -1.45
C GLU A 74 1.43 -7.83 -0.34
N TYR A 75 1.17 -8.62 0.70
CA TYR A 75 2.07 -8.79 1.82
C TYR A 75 1.83 -10.14 2.49
N ASP A 76 2.83 -10.59 3.25
CA ASP A 76 2.78 -11.85 3.98
C ASP A 76 2.75 -11.58 5.49
N PHE A 77 1.84 -12.25 6.19
CA PHE A 77 1.92 -12.35 7.64
C PHE A 77 3.00 -13.36 8.01
N GLU A 78 4.21 -12.88 8.24
CA GLU A 78 5.30 -13.73 8.70
C GLU A 78 5.12 -14.14 10.15
N ARG A 79 5.28 -15.44 10.41
CA ARG A 79 5.29 -15.99 11.77
C ARG A 79 4.04 -15.73 12.61
N PRO A 80 2.82 -15.90 12.07
CA PRO A 80 1.58 -15.73 12.84
C PRO A 80 1.54 -16.65 14.07
N TRP A 81 2.26 -17.77 14.08
CA TRP A 81 2.36 -18.68 15.20
C TRP A 81 3.03 -18.07 16.46
N ARG A 82 3.90 -17.06 16.34
CA ARG A 82 4.46 -16.34 17.50
C ARG A 82 3.39 -15.57 18.25
N ILE A 83 2.33 -15.23 17.57
CA ILE A 83 1.20 -14.48 18.11
C ILE A 83 0.25 -15.44 18.83
N VAL A 84 0.03 -16.62 18.29
CA VAL A 84 -0.92 -17.63 18.82
C VAL A 84 -0.34 -18.48 19.95
N ASP A 85 0.82 -18.14 20.49
CA ASP A 85 1.46 -18.82 21.63
C ASP A 85 1.53 -20.37 21.49
N LEU A 86 1.95 -20.83 20.33
CA LEU A 86 2.26 -22.24 20.09
C LEU A 86 3.58 -22.64 20.81
N ARG A 87 3.82 -22.08 22.00
CA ARG A 87 5.05 -22.27 22.80
C ARG A 87 5.39 -23.72 23.12
N GLN A 88 4.48 -24.62 22.87
CA GLN A 88 4.72 -26.05 23.07
C GLN A 88 5.47 -26.67 21.88
N ASP A 89 5.63 -25.98 20.78
CA ASP A 89 6.37 -26.47 19.63
C ASP A 89 7.39 -25.41 19.14
N PRO A 90 8.63 -25.45 19.64
CA PRO A 90 9.67 -24.47 19.27
C PRO A 90 10.16 -24.59 17.83
N ASN A 91 9.72 -25.59 17.09
CA ASN A 91 10.24 -25.94 15.77
C ASN A 91 9.20 -25.79 14.65
N VAL A 92 8.09 -25.08 14.86
CA VAL A 92 7.18 -24.76 13.76
C VAL A 92 7.92 -23.83 12.81
N ASP A 93 8.29 -24.34 11.65
CA ASP A 93 8.92 -23.56 10.58
C ASP A 93 7.99 -22.44 10.11
N VAL A 94 8.60 -21.41 9.56
CA VAL A 94 7.96 -20.17 9.13
C VAL A 94 6.66 -20.46 8.36
N ILE A 95 5.55 -20.05 8.94
CA ILE A 95 4.25 -20.09 8.28
C ILE A 95 3.99 -18.66 7.78
N ASP A 96 3.88 -18.52 6.48
CA ASP A 96 3.51 -17.27 5.85
C ASP A 96 2.05 -17.36 5.44
N ALA A 97 1.24 -16.40 5.85
CA ALA A 97 -0.13 -16.25 5.37
C ALA A 97 -0.16 -15.08 4.39
N ALA A 98 -0.48 -15.38 3.13
CA ALA A 98 -0.60 -14.37 2.11
C ALA A 98 -1.82 -13.47 2.35
N ALA A 99 -1.63 -12.18 2.18
CA ALA A 99 -2.66 -11.17 2.30
C ALA A 99 -2.69 -10.24 1.10
N ASP A 100 -3.88 -10.01 0.60
CA ASP A 100 -4.15 -9.02 -0.45
C ASP A 100 -4.99 -7.88 0.14
N SER A 101 -4.67 -6.64 -0.17
CA SER A 101 -5.45 -5.49 0.27
C SER A 101 -5.68 -4.49 -0.85
N SER A 102 -6.86 -3.90 -0.86
CA SER A 102 -7.18 -2.75 -1.74
C SER A 102 -7.40 -1.52 -0.88
N VAL A 103 -6.65 -0.44 -1.16
CA VAL A 103 -6.66 0.79 -0.38
C VAL A 103 -7.18 1.94 -1.21
N LEU A 104 -8.30 2.52 -0.79
CA LEU A 104 -8.78 3.81 -1.30
C LEU A 104 -8.24 4.92 -0.41
N SER A 105 -7.54 5.90 -0.98
CA SER A 105 -6.89 6.97 -0.22
C SER A 105 -7.29 8.35 -0.69
N GLY A 106 -7.33 9.28 0.29
CA GLY A 106 -7.39 10.72 0.05
C GLY A 106 -6.15 11.39 0.63
N SER A 107 -5.63 12.41 -0.04
CA SER A 107 -4.44 13.14 0.40
C SER A 107 -4.54 14.63 0.15
N PHE A 108 -3.75 15.36 0.92
CA PHE A 108 -3.57 16.79 0.83
C PHE A 108 -2.08 17.08 0.96
N GLY A 109 -1.57 18.04 0.20
CA GLY A 109 -0.15 18.33 0.23
C GLY A 109 0.22 19.67 -0.39
N ARG A 110 1.52 19.92 -0.43
CA ARG A 110 2.08 21.12 -1.02
C ARG A 110 3.30 20.79 -1.85
N LEU A 111 3.36 21.39 -3.03
CA LEU A 111 4.47 21.35 -3.97
C LEU A 111 5.25 22.67 -3.84
N TYR A 112 6.57 22.57 -3.85
CA TYR A 112 7.50 23.70 -3.85
C TYR A 112 8.35 23.60 -5.11
N SER A 113 8.09 24.48 -6.07
CA SER A 113 8.81 24.51 -7.33
C SER A 113 10.11 25.31 -7.18
N GLU A 114 11.23 24.65 -7.45
CA GLU A 114 12.52 25.29 -7.64
C GLU A 114 12.79 25.42 -9.14
N THR A 115 12.68 26.63 -9.67
CA THR A 115 12.57 26.92 -11.10
C THR A 115 13.79 26.59 -11.95
N ASP A 116 14.97 26.32 -11.37
CA ASP A 116 16.21 26.25 -12.13
C ASP A 116 16.65 24.84 -12.58
N HIS A 117 16.07 23.76 -12.03
CA HIS A 117 16.57 22.39 -12.28
C HIS A 117 15.50 21.36 -12.66
N GLY A 118 14.23 21.73 -12.83
CA GLY A 118 13.14 20.80 -13.16
C GLY A 118 12.73 19.85 -12.02
N PHE A 119 13.26 20.07 -10.83
CA PHE A 119 12.90 19.32 -9.62
C PHE A 119 12.01 20.17 -8.73
N ASP A 120 10.90 19.57 -8.31
CA ASP A 120 9.98 20.14 -7.34
C ASP A 120 9.98 19.27 -6.08
N TRP A 121 9.91 19.88 -4.90
CA TRP A 121 9.75 19.16 -3.64
C TRP A 121 8.30 19.16 -3.21
N PHE A 122 7.86 18.09 -2.60
CA PHE A 122 6.50 18.03 -2.05
C PHE A 122 6.44 17.25 -0.74
N TRP A 123 5.41 17.53 0.04
CA TRP A 123 4.97 16.70 1.14
C TRP A 123 3.49 16.41 1.01
N THR A 124 3.04 15.29 1.58
CA THR A 124 1.61 14.93 1.65
C THR A 124 1.25 14.37 3.01
N LEU A 125 0.02 14.62 3.40
CA LEU A 125 -0.67 13.90 4.47
C LEU A 125 -1.92 13.28 3.87
N GLY A 126 -2.28 12.08 4.32
CA GLY A 126 -3.42 11.37 3.77
C GLY A 126 -4.04 10.39 4.75
N VAL A 127 -5.22 9.94 4.37
CA VAL A 127 -5.96 8.87 5.01
C VAL A 127 -6.36 7.86 3.95
N GLY A 128 -6.26 6.58 4.27
CA GLY A 128 -6.70 5.47 3.44
C GLY A 128 -7.67 4.58 4.18
N PHE A 129 -8.52 3.91 3.41
CA PHE A 129 -9.40 2.83 3.87
C PHE A 129 -9.02 1.58 3.10
N ALA A 130 -8.70 0.53 3.83
CA ALA A 130 -8.28 -0.75 3.28
C ALA A 130 -9.28 -1.83 3.64
N SER A 131 -9.44 -2.79 2.73
CA SER A 131 -10.20 -4.00 2.96
C SER A 131 -9.27 -5.18 2.62
N PRO A 132 -8.54 -5.70 3.62
CA PRO A 132 -7.64 -6.81 3.44
C PRO A 132 -8.40 -8.13 3.36
N ASP A 133 -7.82 -9.08 2.62
CA ASP A 133 -8.24 -10.47 2.53
C ASP A 133 -7.03 -11.36 2.84
N VAL A 134 -7.14 -12.17 3.87
CA VAL A 134 -6.05 -13.02 4.36
C VAL A 134 -6.46 -14.48 4.25
N GLU A 135 -5.64 -15.30 3.62
CA GLU A 135 -5.91 -16.72 3.47
C GLU A 135 -5.67 -17.47 4.81
N ASP A 136 -6.61 -18.36 5.17
CA ASP A 136 -6.43 -19.29 6.28
C ASP A 136 -5.26 -20.26 6.00
N VAL A 137 -4.47 -20.57 7.02
CA VAL A 137 -3.30 -21.43 6.88
C VAL A 137 -3.39 -22.61 7.84
N ALA A 138 -3.27 -23.83 7.29
CA ALA A 138 -3.22 -25.06 8.08
C ALA A 138 -2.04 -25.92 7.67
N GLY A 139 -1.46 -26.65 8.63
CA GLY A 139 -0.32 -27.50 8.35
C GLY A 139 0.07 -28.42 9.50
N PRO A 140 1.09 -29.27 9.28
CA PRO A 140 1.68 -30.08 10.33
C PRO A 140 2.61 -29.23 11.21
N THR A 141 2.73 -29.63 12.48
CA THR A 141 3.80 -29.18 13.36
C THR A 141 4.96 -30.17 13.33
N ASP A 142 6.17 -29.74 13.68
CA ASP A 142 7.36 -30.62 13.72
C ASP A 142 7.26 -31.73 14.77
N THR A 143 6.43 -31.57 15.78
CA THR A 143 6.18 -32.60 16.82
C THR A 143 5.10 -33.60 16.41
N GLY A 144 4.59 -33.53 15.17
CA GLY A 144 3.58 -34.44 14.62
C GLY A 144 2.14 -34.05 14.97
N GLY A 145 1.93 -32.83 15.50
CA GLY A 145 0.62 -32.19 15.62
C GLY A 145 0.16 -31.53 14.32
N THR A 146 -0.92 -30.80 14.40
CA THR A 146 -1.43 -29.95 13.30
C THR A 146 -1.90 -28.63 13.88
N PHE A 147 -1.85 -27.56 13.08
CA PHE A 147 -2.45 -26.25 13.34
C PHE A 147 -3.44 -25.90 12.24
N ASP A 148 -4.40 -25.06 12.55
CA ASP A 148 -5.40 -24.51 11.62
C ASP A 148 -5.72 -23.07 12.01
N LEU A 149 -4.99 -22.11 11.41
CA LEU A 149 -5.08 -20.69 11.70
C LEU A 149 -6.13 -20.04 10.82
N MET A 150 -7.12 -19.46 11.45
CA MET A 150 -8.13 -18.62 10.83
C MET A 150 -7.81 -17.16 11.10
N PHE A 151 -7.89 -16.33 10.08
CA PHE A 151 -7.72 -14.89 10.15
C PHE A 151 -9.06 -14.20 10.00
N ASP A 152 -9.49 -13.50 11.04
CA ASP A 152 -10.65 -12.61 10.99
C ASP A 152 -10.12 -11.17 10.94
N VAL A 153 -10.24 -10.54 9.77
CA VAL A 153 -9.64 -9.25 9.47
C VAL A 153 -10.72 -8.23 9.16
N GLY A 154 -10.80 -7.20 9.98
CA GLY A 154 -11.68 -6.05 9.75
C GLY A 154 -11.15 -5.08 8.71
N ASP A 155 -12.00 -4.11 8.33
CA ASP A 155 -11.55 -2.97 7.53
C ASP A 155 -10.52 -2.15 8.31
N GLU A 156 -9.54 -1.59 7.58
CA GLU A 156 -8.43 -0.84 8.16
C GLU A 156 -8.48 0.64 7.79
N ILE A 157 -7.97 1.47 8.70
CA ILE A 157 -7.71 2.89 8.43
C ILE A 157 -6.20 3.11 8.41
N HIS A 158 -5.70 3.73 7.35
CA HIS A 158 -4.30 4.10 7.20
C HIS A 158 -4.14 5.61 7.34
N LEU A 159 -3.25 6.06 8.22
CA LEU A 159 -2.73 7.42 8.18
C LEU A 159 -1.42 7.41 7.42
N MET A 160 -1.23 8.35 6.51
CA MET A 160 -0.09 8.39 5.60
C MET A 160 0.58 9.75 5.63
N ALA A 161 1.91 9.77 5.67
CA ALA A 161 2.71 10.96 5.42
C ALA A 161 3.81 10.64 4.42
N SER A 162 4.08 11.56 3.49
CA SER A 162 5.20 11.41 2.57
C SER A 162 5.93 12.73 2.31
N LEU A 163 7.22 12.59 2.01
CA LEU A 163 8.11 13.66 1.58
C LEU A 163 8.85 13.18 0.34
N GLY A 164 8.84 13.97 -0.73
CA GLY A 164 9.40 13.53 -1.99
C GLY A 164 9.80 14.63 -2.93
N THR A 165 10.23 14.19 -4.10
CA THR A 165 10.59 15.07 -5.21
C THR A 165 9.92 14.61 -6.49
N THR A 166 9.62 15.56 -7.36
CA THR A 166 9.09 15.35 -8.70
C THR A 166 10.05 15.92 -9.71
N TYR A 167 10.42 15.14 -10.72
CA TYR A 167 11.19 15.58 -11.88
C TYR A 167 10.28 15.75 -13.08
N ASN A 168 10.19 16.97 -13.61
CA ASN A 168 9.40 17.31 -14.77
C ASN A 168 10.27 17.18 -16.03
N PHE A 169 10.10 16.10 -16.81
CA PHE A 169 10.87 15.88 -18.04
C PHE A 169 10.16 16.36 -19.30
N SER A 170 8.90 16.77 -19.19
CA SER A 170 8.17 17.53 -20.20
C SER A 170 7.07 18.37 -19.56
N ALA A 171 6.34 19.16 -20.34
CA ALA A 171 5.19 19.95 -19.88
C ALA A 171 4.08 19.05 -19.32
N SER A 172 3.91 17.85 -19.88
CA SER A 172 2.82 16.93 -19.51
C SER A 172 3.27 15.73 -18.68
N TRP A 173 4.57 15.43 -18.60
CA TRP A 173 5.05 14.22 -17.94
C TRP A 173 6.04 14.52 -16.84
N SER A 174 5.87 13.83 -15.73
CA SER A 174 6.80 13.88 -14.61
C SER A 174 6.96 12.49 -13.95
N ALA A 175 8.08 12.30 -13.26
CA ALA A 175 8.29 11.18 -12.37
C ALA A 175 8.47 11.70 -10.94
N SER A 176 7.85 11.02 -9.97
CA SER A 176 7.98 11.40 -8.55
C SER A 176 8.54 10.23 -7.74
N PHE A 177 9.40 10.56 -6.78
CA PHE A 177 9.90 9.65 -5.77
C PHE A 177 9.59 10.23 -4.39
N ALA A 178 9.10 9.40 -3.46
CA ALA A 178 8.83 9.84 -2.10
C ALA A 178 9.22 8.78 -1.07
N ALA A 179 9.78 9.23 0.05
CA ALA A 179 9.79 8.47 1.29
C ALA A 179 8.38 8.55 1.92
N ARG A 180 7.94 7.46 2.52
CA ARG A 180 6.58 7.30 3.03
C ARG A 180 6.59 6.63 4.39
N ILE A 181 5.73 7.12 5.27
CA ILE A 181 5.43 6.53 6.58
C ILE A 181 3.93 6.32 6.60
N GLU A 182 3.51 5.16 7.06
CA GLU A 182 2.11 4.85 7.28
C GLU A 182 1.89 4.37 8.71
N HIS A 183 0.69 4.55 9.19
CA HIS A 183 0.19 3.91 10.41
C HIS A 183 -1.15 3.27 10.10
N HIS A 184 -1.19 1.95 10.16
CA HIS A 184 -2.36 1.14 9.90
C HIS A 184 -3.04 0.84 11.24
N PHE A 185 -4.27 1.27 11.39
CA PHE A 185 -5.15 0.82 12.49
C PHE A 185 -5.85 -0.44 12.00
N MET A 186 -5.43 -1.57 12.54
CA MET A 186 -5.87 -2.91 12.12
C MET A 186 -6.77 -3.51 13.21
N ASP A 187 -7.63 -4.43 12.82
CA ASP A 187 -8.35 -5.31 13.74
C ASP A 187 -8.26 -6.74 13.19
N VAL A 188 -7.13 -7.39 13.50
CA VAL A 188 -6.85 -8.75 13.04
C VAL A 188 -6.90 -9.68 14.22
N LEU A 189 -7.85 -10.63 14.21
CA LEU A 189 -7.95 -11.71 15.17
C LEU A 189 -7.49 -13.01 14.52
N ILE A 190 -6.44 -13.61 15.06
CA ILE A 190 -5.91 -14.90 14.62
C ILE A 190 -6.39 -15.95 15.62
N THR A 191 -7.02 -17.01 15.13
CA THR A 191 -7.50 -18.11 15.96
C THR A 191 -6.97 -19.44 15.44
N ASP A 192 -6.32 -20.21 16.29
CA ASP A 192 -6.06 -21.62 15.98
C ASP A 192 -7.30 -22.46 16.32
N ARG A 193 -7.95 -23.00 15.28
CA ARG A 193 -9.19 -23.80 15.44
C ARG A 193 -8.99 -25.11 16.21
N ILE A 194 -7.73 -25.59 16.32
CA ILE A 194 -7.41 -26.86 17.00
C ILE A 194 -7.23 -26.62 18.49
N SER A 195 -6.41 -25.66 18.87
CA SER A 195 -6.15 -25.35 20.30
C SER A 195 -7.17 -24.39 20.90
N GLY A 196 -7.87 -23.60 20.07
CA GLY A 196 -8.73 -22.50 20.51
C GLY A 196 -7.98 -21.26 20.98
N ASN A 197 -6.66 -21.21 20.82
CA ASN A 197 -5.87 -20.04 21.18
C ASN A 197 -6.11 -18.89 20.19
N THR A 198 -6.09 -17.67 20.69
CA THR A 198 -6.30 -16.46 19.90
C THR A 198 -5.20 -15.44 20.15
N ALA A 199 -4.92 -14.64 19.13
CA ALA A 199 -4.07 -13.46 19.21
C ALA A 199 -4.68 -12.29 18.44
N LYS A 200 -4.39 -11.06 18.85
CA LYS A 200 -4.90 -9.86 18.24
C LYS A 200 -3.75 -8.95 17.80
N ILE A 201 -3.92 -8.33 16.62
CA ILE A 201 -3.04 -7.29 16.10
C ILE A 201 -3.88 -6.04 15.92
N ASP A 202 -3.49 -4.94 16.57
CA ASP A 202 -4.26 -3.69 16.57
C ASP A 202 -3.65 -2.62 15.66
N SER A 203 -2.36 -2.69 15.34
CA SER A 203 -1.70 -1.68 14.50
C SER A 203 -0.36 -2.12 13.94
N GLN A 204 0.06 -1.46 12.86
CA GLN A 204 1.37 -1.59 12.22
C GLN A 204 1.82 -0.22 11.72
N SER A 205 3.13 0.05 11.70
CA SER A 205 3.68 1.33 11.25
C SER A 205 4.79 1.12 10.20
N PRO A 206 4.45 0.70 8.97
CA PRO A 206 5.44 0.50 7.94
C PRO A 206 6.02 1.83 7.43
N ILE A 207 7.29 1.77 7.03
CA ILE A 207 8.01 2.86 6.37
C ILE A 207 8.48 2.38 4.99
N GLY A 208 8.61 3.28 4.04
CA GLY A 208 9.09 2.86 2.72
C GLY A 208 9.19 3.97 1.73
N ALA A 209 9.04 3.61 0.47
CA ALA A 209 9.16 4.52 -0.67
C ALA A 209 8.08 4.26 -1.71
N SER A 210 7.78 5.30 -2.48
CA SER A 210 6.93 5.21 -3.65
C SER A 210 7.60 5.86 -4.85
N LEU A 211 7.35 5.27 -6.03
CA LEU A 211 7.73 5.82 -7.32
C LEU A 211 6.47 5.98 -8.16
N SER A 212 6.29 7.13 -8.80
CA SER A 212 5.16 7.33 -9.72
C SER A 212 5.59 7.98 -11.03
N LEU A 213 4.88 7.60 -12.10
CA LEU A 213 4.93 8.25 -13.40
C LEU A 213 3.59 8.97 -13.60
N ASN A 214 3.64 10.28 -13.83
CA ASN A 214 2.47 11.14 -13.82
C ASN A 214 2.31 11.86 -15.15
N PHE A 215 1.05 12.04 -15.54
CA PHE A 215 0.63 12.78 -16.73
C PHE A 215 -0.29 13.93 -16.33
N ARG A 216 0.00 15.14 -16.80
CA ARG A 216 -0.77 16.37 -16.60
C ARG A 216 -1.61 16.70 -17.82
N PHE A 217 -2.85 17.10 -17.61
CA PHE A 217 -3.82 17.46 -18.67
C PHE A 217 -4.80 18.56 -18.22
#